data_2ef43e93e76cef8405c0272bbc01f80b
#
_entry.id   2ef43e93e76cef8405c0272bbc01f80b
#
_cell.length_a   1.000
_cell.length_b   1.000
_cell.length_c   1.000
_cell.angle_alpha   90.00
_cell.angle_beta   90.00
_cell.angle_gamma   90.00
#
_symmetry.space_group_name_H-M   'P 1'
#
loop_
_entity.id
_entity.type
_entity.pdbx_description
1 polymer ?
#
loop_
_entity_poly.entity_id
_entity_poly.type
_entity_poly.pdbx_seq_one_letter_code
_entity_poly.pdbx_strand_id
1 'polypeptide(L)'
;MPQPAEHFITAADYLARERQAEIKSEYLNGYIYAMSGASLKHNRIVAGLATVLGAQLRRKSCEPFFGDMRVKVSPTGLYTYPDVVVVCGEPQLEDQHLDTLLNPKVIIEVLSDSTEKYDRGDKFAHY
;
A
#
# COMPACT_ATOMS: atom_id res chain seq x y z
N MET A 1 -3.66 -0.42 -15.51
CA MET A 1 -4.42 -0.63 -14.27
C MET A 1 -5.56 -1.60 -14.51
N PRO A 2 -5.94 -2.37 -13.48
CA PRO A 2 -7.13 -3.21 -13.59
C PRO A 2 -8.39 -2.37 -13.79
N GLN A 3 -9.47 -3.03 -14.20
CA GLN A 3 -10.76 -2.36 -14.38
C GLN A 3 -11.28 -1.87 -13.01
N PRO A 4 -11.88 -0.68 -12.93
CA PRO A 4 -12.45 -0.22 -11.68
C PRO A 4 -13.67 -1.04 -11.27
N ALA A 5 -13.77 -1.36 -9.97
CA ALA A 5 -14.88 -2.12 -9.42
C ALA A 5 -16.11 -1.24 -9.19
N GLU A 6 -15.92 0.06 -9.00
CA GLU A 6 -16.98 1.01 -8.70
C GLU A 6 -16.84 2.26 -9.54
N HIS A 7 -17.97 2.94 -9.77
CA HIS A 7 -17.98 4.23 -10.46
C HIS A 7 -17.51 5.34 -9.53
N PHE A 8 -17.39 6.55 -10.07
CA PHE A 8 -16.81 7.71 -9.41
C PHE A 8 -17.33 7.91 -7.98
N ILE A 9 -16.41 7.90 -7.02
CA ILE A 9 -16.69 8.20 -5.61
C ILE A 9 -15.59 9.10 -5.06
N THR A 10 -15.86 9.74 -3.93
CA THR A 10 -14.86 10.61 -3.28
C THR A 10 -13.87 9.76 -2.47
N ALA A 11 -12.69 10.32 -2.16
CA ALA A 11 -11.72 9.67 -1.29
C ALA A 11 -12.31 9.37 0.10
N ALA A 12 -13.12 10.28 0.64
CA ALA A 12 -13.78 10.05 1.92
C ALA A 12 -14.71 8.83 1.87
N ASP A 13 -15.50 8.70 0.79
CA ASP A 13 -16.37 7.54 0.60
C ASP A 13 -15.56 6.25 0.43
N TYR A 14 -14.45 6.31 -0.31
CA TYR A 14 -13.54 5.17 -0.43
C TYR A 14 -13.05 4.70 0.94
N LEU A 15 -12.54 5.61 1.76
CA LEU A 15 -12.02 5.26 3.07
C LEU A 15 -13.10 4.67 3.98
N ALA A 16 -14.30 5.24 3.97
CA ALA A 16 -15.42 4.72 4.75
C ALA A 16 -15.77 3.28 4.34
N ARG A 17 -15.80 3.00 3.03
CA ARG A 17 -16.06 1.66 2.50
C ARG A 17 -14.92 0.70 2.82
N GLU A 18 -13.68 1.17 2.64
CA GLU A 18 -12.49 0.34 2.82
C GLU A 18 -12.35 -0.16 4.26
N ARG A 19 -12.68 0.69 5.23
CA ARG A 19 -12.62 0.33 6.65
C ARG A 19 -13.63 -0.76 7.05
N GLN A 20 -14.64 -1.00 6.20
CA GLN A 20 -15.67 -2.02 6.41
C GLN A 20 -15.48 -3.23 5.49
N ALA A 21 -14.59 -3.14 4.52
CA ALA A 21 -14.45 -4.17 3.48
C ALA A 21 -13.60 -5.34 3.94
N GLU A 22 -13.92 -6.53 3.45
CA GLU A 22 -13.14 -7.74 3.69
C GLU A 22 -11.96 -7.86 2.73
N ILE A 23 -12.06 -7.26 1.54
CA ILE A 23 -11.05 -7.30 0.49
C ILE A 23 -10.49 -5.91 0.29
N LYS A 24 -9.16 -5.81 0.29
CA LYS A 24 -8.48 -4.53 0.09
C LYS A 24 -8.68 -4.02 -1.34
N SER A 25 -8.80 -2.71 -1.48
CA SER A 25 -8.91 -2.05 -2.78
C SER A 25 -8.05 -0.81 -2.82
N GLU A 26 -7.55 -0.48 -4.01
CA GLU A 26 -6.85 0.77 -4.27
C GLU A 26 -7.83 1.82 -4.78
N TYR A 27 -7.46 3.10 -4.66
CA TYR A 27 -8.31 4.21 -5.09
C TYR A 27 -7.49 5.23 -5.86
N LEU A 28 -7.99 5.63 -7.02
CA LEU A 28 -7.38 6.68 -7.83
C LEU A 28 -8.43 7.41 -8.65
N ASN A 29 -8.45 8.74 -8.54
CA ASN A 29 -9.29 9.63 -9.36
C ASN A 29 -10.78 9.24 -9.38
N GLY A 30 -11.31 8.84 -8.24
CA GLY A 30 -12.73 8.53 -8.11
C GLY A 30 -13.09 7.08 -8.38
N TYR A 31 -12.13 6.21 -8.67
CA TYR A 31 -12.37 4.80 -9.00
C TYR A 31 -11.68 3.87 -8.02
N ILE A 32 -12.37 2.78 -7.69
CA ILE A 32 -11.86 1.74 -6.80
C ILE A 32 -11.41 0.54 -7.63
N TYR A 33 -10.22 0.02 -7.31
CA TYR A 33 -9.62 -1.14 -7.99
C TYR A 33 -9.38 -2.24 -6.96
N ALA A 34 -10.12 -3.36 -7.08
CA ALA A 34 -9.95 -4.47 -6.16
C ALA A 34 -8.55 -5.08 -6.31
N MET A 35 -7.91 -5.40 -5.17
CA MET A 35 -6.60 -6.03 -5.16
C MET A 35 -6.75 -7.55 -5.21
N SER A 36 -5.88 -8.20 -6.00
CA SER A 36 -5.86 -9.67 -6.07
C SER A 36 -5.12 -10.26 -4.87
N GLY A 37 -5.40 -11.53 -4.57
CA GLY A 37 -4.68 -12.26 -3.54
C GLY A 37 -3.23 -12.54 -3.94
N ALA A 38 -2.42 -12.94 -2.97
CA ALA A 38 -1.01 -13.20 -3.15
C ALA A 38 -0.72 -14.70 -3.20
N SER A 39 0.27 -15.10 -4.03
CA SER A 39 0.72 -16.48 -4.12
C SER A 39 1.54 -16.88 -2.88
N LEU A 40 1.78 -18.18 -2.71
CA LEU A 40 2.66 -18.69 -1.67
C LEU A 40 4.07 -18.12 -1.81
N LYS A 41 4.60 -18.07 -3.05
CA LYS A 41 5.92 -17.51 -3.33
C LYS A 41 6.00 -16.04 -2.91
N HIS A 42 5.01 -15.24 -3.27
CA HIS A 42 4.92 -13.84 -2.88
C HIS A 42 4.95 -13.69 -1.36
N ASN A 43 4.12 -14.47 -0.66
CA ASN A 43 4.05 -14.41 0.80
C ASN A 43 5.37 -14.82 1.45
N ARG A 44 6.08 -15.81 0.90
CA ARG A 44 7.39 -16.22 1.42
C ARG A 44 8.43 -15.12 1.27
N ILE A 45 8.44 -14.42 0.15
CA ILE A 45 9.37 -13.30 -0.07
C ILE A 45 9.07 -12.17 0.92
N VAL A 46 7.80 -11.80 1.08
CA VAL A 46 7.41 -10.75 2.02
C VAL A 46 7.78 -11.15 3.45
N ALA A 47 7.55 -12.41 3.84
CA ALA A 47 7.92 -12.88 5.17
C ALA A 47 9.44 -12.80 5.41
N GLY A 48 10.25 -13.13 4.40
CA GLY A 48 11.70 -12.99 4.47
C GLY A 48 12.13 -11.55 4.63
N LEU A 49 11.53 -10.64 3.87
CA LEU A 49 11.79 -9.21 4.00
C LEU A 49 11.39 -8.69 5.37
N ALA A 50 10.25 -9.14 5.88
CA ALA A 50 9.78 -8.76 7.22
C ALA A 50 10.79 -9.15 8.29
N THR A 51 11.32 -10.36 8.22
CA THR A 51 12.30 -10.88 9.17
C THR A 51 13.59 -10.07 9.14
N VAL A 52 14.14 -9.83 7.94
CA VAL A 52 15.41 -9.12 7.78
C VAL A 52 15.28 -7.65 8.17
N LEU A 53 14.26 -6.96 7.65
CA LEU A 53 14.08 -5.54 7.92
C LEU A 53 13.69 -5.29 9.38
N GLY A 54 12.84 -6.13 9.94
CA GLY A 54 12.48 -6.03 11.34
C GLY A 54 13.69 -6.14 12.26
N ALA A 55 14.60 -7.08 11.96
CA ALA A 55 15.82 -7.23 12.73
C ALA A 55 16.80 -6.08 12.54
N GLN A 56 17.01 -5.64 11.30
CA GLN A 56 18.00 -4.60 10.98
C GLN A 56 17.56 -3.21 11.43
N LEU A 57 16.27 -2.91 11.40
CA LEU A 57 15.74 -1.60 11.77
C LEU A 57 15.39 -1.49 13.24
N ARG A 58 15.51 -2.59 13.97
CA ARG A 58 15.23 -2.62 15.41
C ARG A 58 16.11 -1.60 16.15
N ARG A 59 15.48 -0.77 16.98
CA ARG A 59 16.16 0.30 17.75
C ARG A 59 16.76 1.40 16.90
N LYS A 60 16.39 1.49 15.64
CA LYS A 60 16.78 2.59 14.76
C LYS A 60 15.61 3.58 14.65
N SER A 61 15.86 4.71 13.99
CA SER A 61 14.86 5.76 13.81
C SER A 61 13.84 5.42 12.73
N CYS A 62 13.99 4.29 12.03
CA CYS A 62 13.09 3.86 10.96
C CYS A 62 12.38 2.56 11.36
N GLU A 63 11.16 2.38 10.87
CA GLU A 63 10.40 1.15 11.11
C GLU A 63 9.68 0.68 9.86
N PRO A 64 9.56 -0.66 9.64
CA PRO A 64 8.86 -1.20 8.50
C PRO A 64 7.40 -1.52 8.83
N PHE A 65 6.54 -1.38 7.80
CA PHE A 65 5.16 -1.86 7.84
C PHE A 65 4.93 -2.73 6.62
N PHE A 66 3.99 -3.68 6.74
CA PHE A 66 3.77 -4.68 5.71
C PHE A 66 2.30 -4.68 5.28
N GLY A 67 2.05 -5.16 4.10
CA GLY A 67 0.79 -5.44 3.41
C GLY A 67 -0.49 -4.69 3.79
N ASP A 68 -0.77 -4.51 5.05
CA ASP A 68 -2.01 -3.88 5.50
C ASP A 68 -1.88 -2.39 5.81
N MET A 69 -0.68 -1.81 5.65
CA MET A 69 -0.50 -0.39 5.85
C MET A 69 -0.86 0.38 4.59
N ARG A 70 -2.00 1.06 4.61
CA ARG A 70 -2.43 1.89 3.48
C ARG A 70 -1.55 3.13 3.39
N VAL A 71 -1.19 3.49 2.15
CA VAL A 71 -0.38 4.67 1.85
C VAL A 71 -1.16 5.57 0.90
N LYS A 72 -1.13 6.88 1.16
CA LYS A 72 -1.62 7.87 0.22
C LYS A 72 -0.43 8.54 -0.46
N VAL A 73 -0.40 8.48 -1.78
CA VAL A 73 0.56 9.21 -2.61
C VAL A 73 -0.02 10.59 -2.84
N SER A 74 0.35 11.56 -1.98
CA SER A 74 -0.29 12.87 -1.91
C SER A 74 -0.34 13.63 -3.23
N PRO A 75 0.75 13.73 -4.02
CA PRO A 75 0.69 14.49 -5.27
C PRO A 75 -0.31 13.96 -6.29
N THR A 76 -0.56 12.65 -6.31
CA THR A 76 -1.45 12.02 -7.31
C THR A 76 -2.79 11.59 -6.75
N GLY A 77 -2.90 11.48 -5.40
CA GLY A 77 -4.11 11.03 -4.74
C GLY A 77 -4.35 9.53 -4.79
N LEU A 78 -3.35 8.73 -5.17
CA LEU A 78 -3.46 7.28 -5.14
C LEU A 78 -3.46 6.76 -3.70
N TYR A 79 -4.43 5.90 -3.36
CA TYR A 79 -4.43 5.12 -2.11
C TYR A 79 -4.12 3.67 -2.46
N THR A 80 -3.09 3.12 -1.84
CA THR A 80 -2.60 1.77 -2.18
C THR A 80 -2.00 1.08 -0.96
N TYR A 81 -1.68 -0.20 -1.11
CA TYR A 81 -1.08 -1.01 -0.06
C TYR A 81 0.22 -1.63 -0.59
N PRO A 82 1.37 -0.96 -0.44
CA PRO A 82 2.65 -1.56 -0.82
C PRO A 82 2.93 -2.81 0.02
N ASP A 83 3.67 -3.75 -0.55
CA ASP A 83 4.05 -4.97 0.18
C ASP A 83 4.88 -4.65 1.41
N VAL A 84 5.82 -3.71 1.29
CA VAL A 84 6.63 -3.23 2.40
C VAL A 84 6.79 -1.73 2.28
N VAL A 85 6.64 -1.02 3.40
CA VAL A 85 6.90 0.42 3.48
C VAL A 85 7.75 0.70 4.71
N VAL A 86 8.76 1.56 4.57
CA VAL A 86 9.62 1.98 5.68
C VAL A 86 9.41 3.46 5.94
N VAL A 87 9.20 3.80 7.20
CA VAL A 87 9.06 5.19 7.66
C VAL A 87 10.23 5.51 8.57
N CYS A 88 10.81 6.69 8.40
CA CYS A 88 11.87 7.19 9.29
C CYS A 88 11.36 8.40 10.04
N GLY A 89 11.56 8.43 11.35
CA GLY A 89 10.99 9.43 12.24
C GLY A 89 9.52 9.13 12.55
N GLU A 90 8.76 10.16 12.89
CA GLU A 90 7.35 10.00 13.24
C GLU A 90 6.49 9.71 12.02
N PRO A 91 5.70 8.63 12.04
CA PRO A 91 4.72 8.38 10.98
C PRO A 91 3.69 9.51 10.92
N GLN A 92 3.47 10.05 9.71
CA GLN A 92 2.43 11.04 9.48
C GLN A 92 1.22 10.34 8.89
N LEU A 93 0.09 10.45 9.57
CA LEU A 93 -1.13 9.74 9.20
C LEU A 93 -2.18 10.76 8.74
N GLU A 94 -3.02 10.33 7.80
CA GLU A 94 -3.96 11.24 7.15
C GLU A 94 -4.99 11.84 8.10
N ASP A 95 -5.47 10.99 9.05
CA ASP A 95 -6.49 11.43 9.97
C ASP A 95 -6.42 10.64 11.30
N GLN A 96 -7.39 10.88 12.16
CA GLN A 96 -7.45 10.27 13.51
C GLN A 96 -7.73 8.77 13.51
N HIS A 97 -8.04 8.15 12.38
CA HIS A 97 -8.20 6.70 12.29
C HIS A 97 -6.85 5.98 12.29
N LEU A 98 -5.76 6.70 12.02
CA LEU A 98 -4.38 6.20 12.10
C LEU A 98 -4.12 4.99 11.21
N ASP A 99 -4.73 4.95 10.02
CA ASP A 99 -4.64 3.81 9.12
C ASP A 99 -4.14 4.15 7.71
N THR A 100 -3.80 5.40 7.42
CA THR A 100 -3.27 5.82 6.12
C THR A 100 -2.03 6.67 6.30
N LEU A 101 -0.89 6.17 5.80
CA LEU A 101 0.42 6.78 5.95
C LEU A 101 0.68 7.79 4.83
N LEU A 102 1.23 8.95 5.19
CA LEU A 102 1.53 10.03 4.25
C LEU A 102 3.02 10.18 3.92
N ASN A 103 3.92 9.66 4.76
CA ASN A 103 5.36 9.92 4.63
C ASN A 103 6.23 8.65 4.55
N PRO A 104 5.97 7.75 3.59
CA PRO A 104 6.86 6.61 3.40
C PRO A 104 8.23 7.08 2.93
N LYS A 105 9.29 6.46 3.44
CA LYS A 105 10.67 6.73 3.04
C LYS A 105 11.13 5.74 1.97
N VAL A 106 10.75 4.46 2.13
CA VAL A 106 11.09 3.39 1.19
C VAL A 106 9.83 2.57 0.94
N ILE A 107 9.61 2.22 -0.31
CA ILE A 107 8.52 1.34 -0.74
C ILE A 107 9.12 0.17 -1.49
N ILE A 108 8.73 -1.05 -1.11
CA ILE A 108 9.14 -2.28 -1.77
C ILE A 108 7.90 -2.99 -2.27
N GLU A 109 7.86 -3.27 -3.56
CA GLU A 109 6.81 -4.08 -4.18
C GLU A 109 7.40 -5.42 -4.58
N VAL A 110 6.78 -6.51 -4.13
CA VAL A 110 7.17 -7.86 -4.52
C VAL A 110 6.34 -8.22 -5.75
N LEU A 111 7.01 -8.40 -6.89
CA LEU A 111 6.36 -8.62 -8.17
C LEU A 111 5.70 -10.00 -8.21
N SER A 112 4.57 -10.08 -8.93
CA SER A 112 3.88 -11.33 -9.23
C SER A 112 3.48 -11.33 -10.70
N ASP A 113 3.16 -12.50 -11.25
CA ASP A 113 2.77 -12.60 -12.67
C ASP A 113 1.55 -11.71 -12.99
N SER A 114 0.64 -11.56 -12.03
CA SER A 114 -0.59 -10.78 -12.23
C SER A 114 -0.39 -9.28 -12.05
N THR A 115 0.62 -8.83 -11.31
CA THR A 115 0.79 -7.40 -10.95
C THR A 115 2.08 -6.77 -11.45
N GLU A 116 3.02 -7.57 -11.99
CA GLU A 116 4.34 -7.05 -12.38
C GLU A 116 4.27 -5.86 -13.33
N LYS A 117 3.43 -5.95 -14.35
CA LYS A 117 3.29 -4.88 -15.34
C LYS A 117 2.79 -3.59 -14.70
N TYR A 118 1.83 -3.70 -13.81
CA TYR A 118 1.28 -2.56 -13.08
C TYR A 118 2.32 -1.98 -12.11
N ASP A 119 3.00 -2.85 -11.34
CA ASP A 119 3.99 -2.42 -10.35
C ASP A 119 5.19 -1.71 -11.01
N ARG A 120 5.65 -2.21 -12.17
CA ARG A 120 6.77 -1.61 -12.90
C ARG A 120 6.37 -0.37 -13.70
N GLY A 121 5.10 -0.28 -14.11
CA GLY A 121 4.59 0.80 -14.95
C GLY A 121 3.83 1.86 -14.17
N ASP A 122 2.51 1.77 -14.18
CA ASP A 122 1.61 2.81 -13.63
C ASP A 122 1.89 3.11 -12.16
N LYS A 123 2.04 2.08 -11.34
CA LYS A 123 2.23 2.26 -9.90
C LYS A 123 3.59 2.88 -9.58
N PHE A 124 4.64 2.44 -10.28
CA PHE A 124 5.98 3.02 -10.12
C PHE A 124 5.98 4.51 -10.45
N ALA A 125 5.22 4.93 -11.45
CA ALA A 125 5.13 6.33 -11.83
C ALA A 125 4.50 7.20 -10.73
N HIS A 126 3.64 6.62 -9.87
CA HIS A 126 3.08 7.33 -8.71
C HIS A 126 4.09 7.50 -7.58
N TYR A 127 4.93 6.51 -7.38
CA TYR A 127 5.93 6.53 -6.30
C TYR A 127 7.12 7.44 -6.67
#